data_b80e1e5b59cdc48966557c5d3c9c930e
#
_entry.id   b80e1e5b59cdc48966557c5d3c9c930e
#
_cell.length_a   1.000
_cell.length_b   1.000
_cell.length_c   1.000
_cell.angle_alpha   90.00
_cell.angle_beta   90.00
_cell.angle_gamma   90.00
#
_symmetry.space_group_name_H-M   'P 1'
#
loop_
_entity.id
_entity.type
_entity.pdbx_description
1 polymer ?
#
loop_
_entity_poly.entity_id
_entity_poly.type
_entity_poly.pdbx_seq_one_letter_code
_entity_poly.pdbx_strand_id
1 'polypeptide(L)'
;DSSTSRGLGDVYKRQAEMSTKFDPAGKEPTQLFFYFGPNHYKTLTALDKGRDEKWELNRLVYLGWPLIRWINKWFTINIFDWLYSWGLSMGIVLLFMTLIVKAVVFPATWKTYMSSAKMRVLKPKIDEINKKYPKQEDAMKKQQEVMGLYSQYGVSPMGGCLPMLIQFPILMALFMFVPSAIELRQLSLIHI
;
A
#
# COMPACT_ATOMS: atom_id res chain seq x y z
N ASP A 1 -0.15 5.88 -23.96
CA ASP A 1 -1.54 5.48 -23.65
C ASP A 1 -1.61 3.97 -23.63
N SER A 2 -1.85 3.42 -22.45
CA SER A 2 -1.97 1.97 -22.29
C SER A 2 -3.38 1.53 -22.63
N SER A 3 -3.54 0.66 -23.60
CA SER A 3 -4.81 -0.01 -23.83
C SER A 3 -5.11 -0.99 -22.70
N THR A 4 -6.26 -0.84 -22.07
CA THR A 4 -6.78 -1.78 -21.08
C THR A 4 -7.46 -2.93 -21.82
N SER A 5 -6.89 -4.13 -21.75
CA SER A 5 -7.58 -5.34 -22.19
C SER A 5 -8.70 -5.70 -21.18
N ARG A 6 -9.93 -5.81 -21.66
CA ARG A 6 -11.07 -6.27 -20.88
C ARG A 6 -11.39 -7.71 -21.23
N GLY A 7 -11.28 -8.61 -20.25
CA GLY A 7 -11.79 -9.97 -20.33
C GLY A 7 -10.74 -11.07 -20.26
N LEU A 8 -11.12 -12.22 -19.73
CA LEU A 8 -10.28 -13.42 -19.57
C LEU A 8 -9.82 -14.03 -20.89
N GLY A 9 -10.47 -13.70 -22.03
CA GLY A 9 -10.09 -14.17 -23.36
C GLY A 9 -8.91 -13.44 -23.98
N ASP A 10 -8.55 -12.24 -23.47
CA ASP A 10 -7.53 -11.37 -24.06
C ASP A 10 -6.17 -11.43 -23.32
N VAL A 11 -5.96 -12.41 -22.48
CA VAL A 11 -4.73 -12.55 -21.68
C VAL A 11 -3.47 -12.61 -22.56
N TYR A 12 -3.59 -13.05 -23.80
CA TYR A 12 -2.47 -13.26 -24.71
C TYR A 12 -2.31 -12.18 -25.80
N LYS A 13 -3.27 -11.27 -25.95
CA LYS A 13 -3.19 -10.19 -26.94
C LYS A 13 -3.11 -8.84 -26.25
N ARG A 14 -1.90 -8.31 -26.13
CA ARG A 14 -1.66 -6.94 -25.70
C ARG A 14 -1.22 -6.13 -26.89
N GLN A 15 -2.01 -5.13 -27.26
CA GLN A 15 -1.67 -4.15 -28.29
C GLN A 15 -1.27 -2.86 -27.61
N ALA A 16 -0.19 -2.28 -28.05
CA ALA A 16 0.25 -0.95 -27.67
C ALA A 16 0.29 -0.07 -28.91
N GLU A 17 -0.48 1.01 -28.91
CA GLU A 17 -0.41 2.03 -29.93
C GLU A 17 0.58 3.10 -29.49
N MET A 18 1.58 3.35 -30.32
CA MET A 18 2.60 4.35 -30.07
C MET A 18 2.68 5.28 -31.27
N SER A 19 2.71 6.59 -31.00
CA SER A 19 2.94 7.60 -32.01
C SER A 19 4.34 8.19 -31.83
N THR A 20 5.08 8.32 -32.92
CA THR A 20 6.37 8.99 -32.94
C THR A 20 6.38 10.08 -34.00
N LYS A 21 7.18 11.10 -33.80
CA LYS A 21 7.41 12.13 -34.81
C LYS A 21 8.23 11.52 -35.94
N PHE A 22 7.70 11.59 -37.11
CA PHE A 22 8.38 11.14 -38.32
C PHE A 22 8.65 12.35 -39.23
N ASP A 23 9.88 12.51 -39.69
CA ASP A 23 10.23 13.53 -40.66
C ASP A 23 10.09 12.95 -42.08
N PRO A 24 9.05 13.33 -42.85
CA PRO A 24 8.87 12.85 -44.21
C PRO A 24 9.96 13.36 -45.18
N ALA A 25 10.68 14.43 -44.81
CA ALA A 25 11.77 14.98 -45.61
C ALA A 25 13.10 14.21 -45.45
N GLY A 26 13.15 13.27 -44.50
CA GLY A 26 14.36 12.44 -44.28
C GLY A 26 15.57 13.19 -43.77
N LYS A 27 15.40 14.40 -43.25
CA LYS A 27 16.52 15.22 -42.74
C LYS A 27 16.96 14.80 -41.35
N GLU A 28 16.03 14.30 -40.54
CA GLU A 28 16.30 13.84 -39.17
C GLU A 28 15.96 12.35 -39.03
N PRO A 29 16.90 11.50 -38.56
CA PRO A 29 16.63 10.08 -38.36
C PRO A 29 15.71 9.91 -37.16
N THR A 30 14.63 9.15 -37.33
CA THR A 30 13.74 8.75 -36.22
C THR A 30 14.42 7.65 -35.41
N GLN A 31 14.82 7.97 -34.19
CA GLN A 31 15.44 7.00 -33.29
C GLN A 31 14.37 6.26 -32.50
N LEU A 32 14.36 4.94 -32.61
CA LEU A 32 13.50 4.04 -31.84
C LEU A 32 14.34 3.21 -30.89
N PHE A 33 13.96 3.22 -29.62
CA PHE A 33 14.65 2.45 -28.59
C PHE A 33 13.67 1.39 -28.04
N PHE A 34 14.10 0.15 -28.05
CA PHE A 34 13.37 -0.96 -27.46
C PHE A 34 14.07 -1.46 -26.21
N TYR A 35 13.32 -1.61 -25.12
CA TYR A 35 13.81 -2.21 -23.89
C TYR A 35 13.19 -3.59 -23.70
N PHE A 36 14.02 -4.60 -23.68
CA PHE A 36 13.66 -5.98 -23.35
C PHE A 36 14.36 -6.35 -22.05
N GLY A 37 13.61 -6.41 -20.95
CA GLY A 37 14.19 -6.67 -19.65
C GLY A 37 13.14 -6.78 -18.56
N PRO A 38 13.58 -7.05 -17.31
CA PRO A 38 12.69 -7.20 -16.18
C PRO A 38 11.97 -5.88 -15.86
N ASN A 39 10.70 -5.98 -15.53
CA ASN A 39 9.89 -4.84 -15.06
C ASN A 39 10.23 -4.52 -13.59
N HIS A 40 11.50 -4.22 -13.32
CA HIS A 40 12.01 -3.91 -11.99
C HIS A 40 12.16 -2.40 -11.81
N TYR A 41 11.58 -1.85 -10.74
CA TYR A 41 11.49 -0.41 -10.51
C TYR A 41 12.84 0.32 -10.54
N LYS A 42 13.86 -0.22 -9.86
CA LYS A 42 15.18 0.41 -9.81
C LYS A 42 15.91 0.38 -11.16
N THR A 43 15.78 -0.72 -11.90
CA THR A 43 16.35 -0.87 -13.25
C THR A 43 15.73 0.13 -14.21
N LEU A 44 14.39 0.24 -14.21
CA LEU A 44 13.67 1.20 -15.05
C LEU A 44 13.99 2.66 -14.68
N THR A 45 14.16 2.94 -13.39
CA THR A 45 14.57 4.28 -12.93
C THR A 45 16.02 4.59 -13.33
N ALA A 46 16.89 3.58 -13.35
CA ALA A 46 18.29 3.77 -13.76
C ALA A 46 18.42 4.08 -15.25
N LEU A 47 17.53 3.54 -16.09
CA LEU A 47 17.49 3.83 -17.53
C LEU A 47 17.13 5.28 -17.84
N ASP A 48 16.38 5.94 -16.97
CA ASP A 48 16.04 7.37 -17.12
C ASP A 48 17.14 8.32 -16.64
N LYS A 49 18.15 7.81 -15.92
CA LYS A 49 19.28 8.64 -15.46
C LYS A 49 20.20 8.98 -16.63
N GLY A 50 20.46 10.27 -16.81
CA GLY A 50 21.38 10.76 -17.82
C GLY A 50 20.75 10.99 -19.20
N ARG A 51 19.41 10.98 -19.30
CA ARG A 51 18.68 11.36 -20.50
C ARG A 51 18.04 12.72 -20.32
N ASP A 52 18.07 13.54 -21.34
CA ASP A 52 17.43 14.85 -21.37
C ASP A 52 15.91 14.71 -21.37
N GLU A 53 15.39 13.72 -22.09
CA GLU A 53 13.98 13.38 -22.13
C GLU A 53 13.71 12.15 -21.25
N LYS A 54 12.97 12.37 -20.15
CA LYS A 54 12.59 11.32 -19.20
C LYS A 54 11.45 10.50 -19.77
N TRP A 55 11.67 9.23 -19.97
CA TRP A 55 10.63 8.29 -20.44
C TRP A 55 9.68 7.84 -19.35
N GLU A 56 10.02 8.11 -18.08
CA GLU A 56 9.22 7.72 -16.89
C GLU A 56 8.83 6.23 -16.89
N LEU A 57 9.71 5.37 -17.39
CA LEU A 57 9.48 3.93 -17.46
C LEU A 57 9.18 3.30 -16.10
N ASN A 58 9.62 3.92 -15.03
CA ASN A 58 9.31 3.52 -13.65
C ASN A 58 7.82 3.56 -13.33
N ARG A 59 7.00 4.30 -14.10
CA ARG A 59 5.54 4.32 -13.97
C ARG A 59 4.86 3.05 -14.49
N LEU A 60 5.58 2.22 -15.28
CA LEU A 60 5.09 0.91 -15.70
C LEU A 60 4.93 -0.05 -14.51
N VAL A 61 5.71 0.17 -13.45
CA VAL A 61 5.52 -0.54 -12.18
C VAL A 61 4.43 0.16 -11.38
N TYR A 62 3.25 -0.48 -11.31
CA TYR A 62 2.12 0.09 -10.57
C TYR A 62 2.34 -0.02 -9.05
N LEU A 63 2.77 1.07 -8.44
CA LEU A 63 3.02 1.16 -7.00
C LEU A 63 1.85 1.76 -6.21
N GLY A 64 0.72 2.01 -6.86
CA GLY A 64 -0.47 2.57 -6.23
C GLY A 64 -0.56 4.09 -6.23
N TRP A 65 -1.48 4.63 -5.44
CA TRP A 65 -1.72 6.08 -5.29
C TRP A 65 -0.50 6.81 -4.74
N PRO A 66 -0.41 8.13 -4.82
CA PRO A 66 0.78 8.89 -4.44
C PRO A 66 1.31 8.57 -3.04
N LEU A 67 0.44 8.46 -2.04
CA LEU A 67 0.80 8.11 -0.67
C LEU A 67 1.35 6.67 -0.58
N ILE A 68 0.65 5.73 -1.22
CA ILE A 68 1.03 4.32 -1.23
C ILE A 68 2.33 4.13 -2.02
N ARG A 69 2.48 4.84 -3.14
CA ARG A 69 3.71 4.86 -3.95
C ARG A 69 4.90 5.36 -3.14
N TRP A 70 4.72 6.39 -2.31
CA TRP A 70 5.76 6.91 -1.44
C TRP A 70 6.21 5.84 -0.42
N ILE A 71 5.26 5.16 0.24
CA ILE A 71 5.54 4.05 1.16
C ILE A 71 6.28 2.92 0.43
N ASN A 72 5.79 2.50 -0.73
CA ASN A 72 6.40 1.43 -1.50
C ASN A 72 7.83 1.78 -1.95
N LYS A 73 8.05 3.00 -2.45
CA LYS A 73 9.35 3.46 -2.93
C LYS A 73 10.40 3.55 -1.82
N TRP A 74 9.98 4.07 -0.67
CA TRP A 74 10.92 4.41 0.41
C TRP A 74 11.12 3.26 1.40
N PHE A 75 10.07 2.50 1.67
CA PHE A 75 10.07 1.45 2.67
C PHE A 75 10.09 0.05 2.03
N THR A 76 9.06 -0.30 1.26
CA THR A 76 8.84 -1.67 0.80
C THR A 76 9.95 -2.16 -0.12
N ILE A 77 10.30 -1.40 -1.17
CA ILE A 77 11.32 -1.79 -2.17
C ILE A 77 12.71 -1.89 -1.53
N ASN A 78 13.07 -0.96 -0.64
CA ASN A 78 14.40 -0.97 -0.04
C ASN A 78 14.59 -2.13 0.93
N ILE A 79 13.57 -2.44 1.74
CA ILE A 79 13.63 -3.58 2.66
C ILE A 79 13.63 -4.89 1.87
N PHE A 80 12.80 -4.98 0.84
CA PHE A 80 12.73 -6.16 -0.01
C PHE A 80 14.09 -6.45 -0.67
N ASP A 81 14.70 -5.45 -1.32
CA ASP A 81 16.00 -5.61 -1.98
C ASP A 81 17.11 -5.91 -0.98
N TRP A 82 17.07 -5.31 0.21
CA TRP A 82 18.03 -5.60 1.27
C TRP A 82 17.94 -7.05 1.74
N LEU A 83 16.72 -7.55 1.99
CA LEU A 83 16.52 -8.95 2.37
C LEU A 83 16.87 -9.90 1.23
N TYR A 84 16.51 -9.55 0.00
CA TYR A 84 16.83 -10.34 -1.18
C TYR A 84 18.33 -10.48 -1.43
N SER A 85 19.11 -9.44 -1.12
CA SER A 85 20.57 -9.45 -1.25
C SER A 85 21.26 -10.47 -0.36
N TRP A 86 20.58 -10.99 0.68
CA TRP A 86 21.12 -12.05 1.56
C TRP A 86 21.05 -13.44 0.94
N GLY A 87 20.49 -13.58 -0.26
CA GLY A 87 20.38 -14.87 -0.95
C GLY A 87 19.39 -15.83 -0.31
N LEU A 88 18.48 -15.32 0.52
CA LEU A 88 17.45 -16.11 1.20
C LEU A 88 16.39 -16.58 0.21
N SER A 89 15.74 -17.71 0.50
CA SER A 89 14.59 -18.13 -0.27
C SER A 89 13.46 -17.08 -0.16
N MET A 90 12.70 -16.91 -1.24
CA MET A 90 11.70 -15.83 -1.33
C MET A 90 10.61 -15.93 -0.24
N GLY A 91 10.26 -17.15 0.17
CA GLY A 91 9.36 -17.38 1.30
C GLY A 91 9.88 -16.79 2.61
N ILE A 92 11.18 -16.94 2.88
CA ILE A 92 11.85 -16.39 4.05
C ILE A 92 11.93 -14.86 3.95
N VAL A 93 12.22 -14.32 2.76
CA VAL A 93 12.21 -12.87 2.50
C VAL A 93 10.86 -12.26 2.85
N LEU A 94 9.76 -12.85 2.38
CA LEU A 94 8.39 -12.38 2.68
C LEU A 94 8.05 -12.50 4.17
N LEU A 95 8.53 -13.58 4.84
CA LEU A 95 8.33 -13.75 6.27
C LEU A 95 9.04 -12.64 7.06
N PHE A 96 10.32 -12.39 6.80
CA PHE A 96 11.06 -11.32 7.46
C PHE A 96 10.50 -9.94 7.13
N MET A 97 10.12 -9.69 5.90
CA MET A 97 9.45 -8.45 5.51
C MET A 97 8.17 -8.22 6.33
N THR A 98 7.36 -9.26 6.52
CA THR A 98 6.15 -9.19 7.35
C THR A 98 6.49 -8.90 8.82
N LEU A 99 7.53 -9.52 9.37
CA LEU A 99 7.98 -9.27 10.73
C LEU A 99 8.48 -7.84 10.92
N ILE A 100 9.26 -7.31 9.99
CA ILE A 100 9.77 -5.93 10.02
C ILE A 100 8.60 -4.93 9.97
N VAL A 101 7.66 -5.13 9.05
CA VAL A 101 6.45 -4.28 8.95
C VAL A 101 5.67 -4.31 10.27
N LYS A 102 5.47 -5.47 10.87
CA LYS A 102 4.81 -5.63 12.16
C LYS A 102 5.56 -4.94 13.30
N ALA A 103 6.88 -5.06 13.32
CA ALA A 103 7.72 -4.39 14.33
C ALA A 103 7.63 -2.86 14.22
N VAL A 104 7.64 -2.31 13.02
CA VAL A 104 7.50 -0.86 12.79
C VAL A 104 6.13 -0.34 13.22
N VAL A 105 5.07 -1.09 12.96
CA VAL A 105 3.69 -0.69 13.31
C VAL A 105 3.37 -0.99 14.79
N PHE A 106 4.15 -1.84 15.45
CA PHE A 106 3.91 -2.29 16.82
C PHE A 106 3.70 -1.15 17.83
N PRO A 107 4.55 -0.10 17.91
CA PRO A 107 4.36 0.97 18.90
C PRO A 107 3.04 1.73 18.71
N ALA A 108 2.58 1.89 17.48
CA ALA A 108 1.31 2.53 17.19
C ALA A 108 0.13 1.62 17.57
N THR A 109 0.21 0.34 17.22
CA THR A 109 -0.82 -0.65 17.56
C THR A 109 -0.90 -0.89 19.07
N TRP A 110 0.21 -0.87 19.79
CA TRP A 110 0.24 -0.98 21.25
C TRP A 110 -0.59 0.11 21.92
N LYS A 111 -0.39 1.37 21.52
CA LYS A 111 -1.18 2.51 22.05
C LYS A 111 -2.67 2.35 21.80
N THR A 112 -3.05 1.86 20.62
CA THR A 112 -4.45 1.66 20.27
C THR A 112 -5.08 0.47 21.00
N TYR A 113 -4.33 -0.61 21.22
CA TYR A 113 -4.79 -1.73 22.07
C TYR A 113 -5.01 -1.29 23.51
N MET A 114 -4.11 -0.47 24.07
CA MET A 114 -4.28 0.09 25.41
C MET A 114 -5.52 0.96 25.51
N SER A 115 -5.80 1.80 24.52
CA SER A 115 -7.02 2.60 24.45
C SER A 115 -8.27 1.73 24.36
N SER A 116 -8.24 0.68 23.55
CA SER A 116 -9.35 -0.29 23.42
C SER A 116 -9.57 -1.07 24.70
N ALA A 117 -8.52 -1.45 25.43
CA ALA A 117 -8.63 -2.13 26.71
C ALA A 117 -9.29 -1.23 27.76
N LYS A 118 -8.88 0.05 27.85
CA LYS A 118 -9.53 1.03 28.71
C LYS A 118 -11.01 1.20 28.38
N MET A 119 -11.37 1.23 27.10
CA MET A 119 -12.76 1.34 26.65
C MET A 119 -13.61 0.14 27.08
N ARG A 120 -13.05 -1.08 27.10
CA ARG A 120 -13.74 -2.28 27.60
C ARG A 120 -14.05 -2.18 29.11
N VAL A 121 -13.14 -1.62 29.90
CA VAL A 121 -13.35 -1.38 31.34
C VAL A 121 -14.44 -0.33 31.58
N LEU A 122 -14.56 0.67 30.69
CA LEU A 122 -15.59 1.69 30.78
C LEU A 122 -16.99 1.21 30.33
N LYS A 123 -17.07 0.07 29.63
CA LYS A 123 -18.32 -0.45 29.08
C LYS A 123 -19.47 -0.52 30.12
N PRO A 124 -19.30 -1.06 31.35
CA PRO A 124 -20.38 -1.10 32.34
C PRO A 124 -20.91 0.30 32.67
N LYS A 125 -20.05 1.32 32.78
CA LYS A 125 -20.51 2.70 33.04
C LYS A 125 -21.25 3.29 31.84
N ILE A 126 -20.84 2.97 30.62
CA ILE A 126 -21.57 3.37 29.41
C ILE A 126 -22.94 2.69 29.36
N ASP A 127 -23.01 1.44 29.77
CA ASP A 127 -24.30 0.70 29.83
C ASP A 127 -25.24 1.30 30.88
N GLU A 128 -24.75 1.83 31.99
CA GLU A 128 -25.55 2.58 32.98
C GLU A 128 -26.10 3.89 32.36
N ILE A 129 -25.27 4.65 31.62
CA ILE A 129 -25.74 5.84 30.92
C ILE A 129 -26.77 5.46 29.85
N ASN A 130 -26.57 4.35 29.15
CA ASN A 130 -27.52 3.85 28.16
C ASN A 130 -28.91 3.50 28.80
N LYS A 131 -28.90 2.96 30.00
CA LYS A 131 -30.11 2.67 30.74
C LYS A 131 -30.80 3.92 31.29
N LYS A 132 -30.03 4.95 31.64
CA LYS A 132 -30.52 6.24 32.14
C LYS A 132 -31.30 7.01 31.07
N TYR A 133 -30.87 6.88 29.79
CA TYR A 133 -31.47 7.56 28.64
C TYR A 133 -32.02 6.57 27.61
N PRO A 134 -33.17 5.92 27.86
CA PRO A 134 -33.73 4.92 26.95
C PRO A 134 -34.41 5.54 25.72
N LYS A 135 -34.82 6.82 25.81
CA LYS A 135 -35.56 7.50 24.75
C LYS A 135 -34.62 8.10 23.69
N GLN A 136 -35.04 8.06 22.44
CA GLN A 136 -34.29 8.57 21.30
C GLN A 136 -34.19 10.11 21.30
N GLU A 137 -35.14 10.77 21.97
CA GLU A 137 -35.17 12.23 22.18
C GLU A 137 -33.97 12.73 23.03
N ASP A 138 -33.46 11.90 23.93
CA ASP A 138 -32.33 12.20 24.80
C ASP A 138 -30.97 11.76 24.21
N ALA A 139 -30.91 11.35 22.94
CA ALA A 139 -29.71 10.84 22.29
C ALA A 139 -28.53 11.85 22.35
N MET A 140 -28.81 13.14 22.25
CA MET A 140 -27.81 14.20 22.35
C MET A 140 -27.22 14.29 23.77
N LYS A 141 -28.06 14.24 24.81
CA LYS A 141 -27.59 14.26 26.19
C LYS A 141 -26.81 13.01 26.56
N LYS A 142 -27.27 11.85 26.10
CA LYS A 142 -26.60 10.56 26.24
C LYS A 142 -25.19 10.64 25.61
N GLN A 143 -25.09 11.14 24.37
CA GLN A 143 -23.82 11.25 23.67
C GLN A 143 -22.87 12.23 24.37
N GLN A 144 -23.39 13.32 24.90
CA GLN A 144 -22.63 14.31 25.65
C GLN A 144 -22.09 13.73 26.98
N GLU A 145 -22.91 12.96 27.72
CA GLU A 145 -22.49 12.29 28.95
C GLU A 145 -21.43 11.20 28.69
N VAL A 146 -21.61 10.42 27.63
CA VAL A 146 -20.62 9.41 27.18
C VAL A 146 -19.31 10.08 26.73
N MET A 147 -19.39 11.20 26.01
CA MET A 147 -18.20 11.96 25.60
C MET A 147 -17.47 12.58 26.80
N GLY A 148 -18.24 13.09 27.80
CA GLY A 148 -17.72 13.55 29.08
C GLY A 148 -16.98 12.44 29.83
N LEU A 149 -17.55 11.25 29.85
CA LEU A 149 -16.93 10.06 30.46
C LEU A 149 -15.61 9.72 29.77
N TYR A 150 -15.58 9.70 28.44
CA TYR A 150 -14.34 9.44 27.68
C TYR A 150 -13.26 10.48 27.96
N SER A 151 -13.65 11.77 28.01
CA SER A 151 -12.71 12.85 28.33
C SER A 151 -12.15 12.73 29.75
N GLN A 152 -13.00 12.39 30.73
CA GLN A 152 -12.59 12.23 32.12
C GLN A 152 -11.57 11.10 32.33
N TYR A 153 -11.71 10.00 31.59
CA TYR A 153 -10.80 8.84 31.65
C TYR A 153 -9.66 8.89 30.63
N GLY A 154 -9.56 9.97 29.84
CA GLY A 154 -8.52 10.12 28.80
C GLY A 154 -8.55 9.04 27.74
N VAL A 155 -9.74 8.59 27.36
CA VAL A 155 -9.94 7.56 26.34
C VAL A 155 -10.55 8.19 25.10
N SER A 156 -9.95 7.93 23.94
CA SER A 156 -10.51 8.40 22.67
C SER A 156 -11.52 7.38 22.12
N PRO A 157 -12.74 7.81 21.74
CA PRO A 157 -13.71 6.93 21.10
C PRO A 157 -13.21 6.35 19.77
N MET A 158 -12.25 7.01 19.12
CA MET A 158 -11.62 6.55 17.89
C MET A 158 -10.55 5.46 18.11
N GLY A 159 -10.23 5.12 19.37
CA GLY A 159 -9.20 4.11 19.69
C GLY A 159 -9.47 2.73 19.12
N GLY A 160 -10.73 2.39 18.85
CA GLY A 160 -11.12 1.09 18.26
C GLY A 160 -10.86 0.98 16.75
N CYS A 161 -11.00 2.06 15.97
CA CYS A 161 -10.82 2.04 14.51
C CYS A 161 -9.43 2.49 14.07
N LEU A 162 -8.67 3.14 14.94
CA LEU A 162 -7.34 3.68 14.63
C LEU A 162 -6.35 2.61 14.15
N PRO A 163 -6.30 1.37 14.70
CA PRO A 163 -5.45 0.31 14.18
C PRO A 163 -5.72 0.02 12.71
N MET A 164 -6.99 -0.01 12.32
CA MET A 164 -7.38 -0.26 10.93
C MET A 164 -6.92 0.86 10.00
N LEU A 165 -7.06 2.13 10.42
CA LEU A 165 -6.63 3.30 9.64
C LEU A 165 -5.12 3.33 9.42
N ILE A 166 -4.32 2.93 10.42
CA ILE A 166 -2.86 2.87 10.31
C ILE A 166 -2.43 1.67 9.47
N GLN A 167 -3.08 0.53 9.64
CA GLN A 167 -2.76 -0.71 8.96
C GLN A 167 -3.14 -0.68 7.47
N PHE A 168 -4.23 0.01 7.11
CA PHE A 168 -4.78 0.00 5.76
C PHE A 168 -3.80 0.50 4.69
N PRO A 169 -3.11 1.65 4.83
CA PRO A 169 -2.15 2.11 3.82
C PRO A 169 -0.98 1.14 3.63
N ILE A 170 -0.53 0.49 4.71
CA ILE A 170 0.58 -0.47 4.68
C ILE A 170 0.13 -1.76 4.00
N LEU A 171 -1.06 -2.25 4.33
CA LEU A 171 -1.64 -3.43 3.69
C LEU A 171 -1.83 -3.21 2.20
N MET A 172 -2.36 -2.04 1.81
CA MET A 172 -2.53 -1.68 0.40
C MET A 172 -1.19 -1.53 -0.33
N ALA A 173 -0.16 -1.01 0.35
CA ALA A 173 1.18 -0.93 -0.23
C ALA A 173 1.73 -2.32 -0.56
N LEU A 174 1.63 -3.26 0.36
CA LEU A 174 2.04 -4.65 0.14
C LEU A 174 1.18 -5.35 -0.91
N PHE A 175 -0.13 -5.15 -0.87
CA PHE A 175 -1.06 -5.74 -1.84
C PHE A 175 -0.78 -5.29 -3.28
N MET A 176 -0.33 -4.05 -3.47
CA MET A 176 0.06 -3.54 -4.79
C MET A 176 1.48 -3.92 -5.18
N PHE A 177 2.39 -4.03 -4.21
CA PHE A 177 3.78 -4.37 -4.46
C PHE A 177 3.96 -5.84 -4.85
N VAL A 178 3.36 -6.77 -4.11
CA VAL A 178 3.55 -8.22 -4.31
C VAL A 178 3.23 -8.68 -5.74
N PRO A 179 2.11 -8.30 -6.38
CA PRO A 179 1.84 -8.67 -7.77
C PRO A 179 2.73 -7.96 -8.79
N SER A 180 3.33 -6.80 -8.43
CA SER A 180 4.17 -6.03 -9.35
C SER A 180 5.63 -6.44 -9.29
N ALA A 181 6.08 -7.12 -8.24
CA ALA A 181 7.44 -7.61 -8.11
C ALA A 181 7.69 -8.81 -9.03
N ILE A 182 8.59 -8.63 -9.99
CA ILE A 182 8.91 -9.66 -10.99
C ILE A 182 9.56 -10.90 -10.34
N GLU A 183 10.32 -10.69 -9.29
CA GLU A 183 11.00 -11.74 -8.52
C GLU A 183 9.99 -12.72 -7.89
N LEU A 184 8.83 -12.20 -7.46
CA LEU A 184 7.75 -13.00 -6.90
C LEU A 184 6.93 -13.73 -7.96
N ARG A 185 6.86 -13.18 -9.17
CA ARG A 185 6.15 -13.83 -10.29
C ARG A 185 6.86 -15.05 -10.84
N GLN A 186 8.19 -15.08 -10.75
CA GLN A 186 9.00 -16.20 -11.23
C GLN A 186 9.00 -17.38 -10.25
N LEU A 187 8.63 -17.15 -9.01
CA LEU A 187 8.48 -18.18 -8.00
C LEU A 187 7.01 -18.59 -7.92
N SER A 188 6.67 -19.62 -8.66
CA SER A 188 5.38 -20.31 -8.51
C SER A 188 5.34 -20.98 -7.13
N LEU A 189 4.77 -20.28 -6.15
CA LEU A 189 4.44 -20.86 -4.84
C LEU A 189 3.45 -22.03 -4.95
N ILE A 190 2.87 -22.24 -6.12
CA ILE A 190 1.91 -23.30 -6.42
C ILE A 190 2.63 -24.61 -6.75
N HIS A 191 3.91 -24.59 -7.09
CA HIS A 191 4.69 -25.78 -7.42
C HIS A 191 5.43 -26.42 -6.24
N ILE A 192 5.17 -25.97 -5.02
CA ILE A 192 5.62 -26.64 -3.80
C ILE A 192 4.45 -27.45 -3.20
#